data_34b0632715e247fe7987576b87d1889e
#
_entry.id   34b0632715e247fe7987576b87d1889e
#
_cell.length_a   1.000
_cell.length_b   1.000
_cell.length_c   1.000
_cell.angle_alpha   90.00
_cell.angle_beta   90.00
_cell.angle_gamma   90.00
#
_symmetry.space_group_name_H-M   'P 1'
#
loop_
_entity.id
_entity.type
_entity.pdbx_description
1 polymer ?
#
loop_
_entity_poly.entity_id
_entity_poly.type
_entity_poly.pdbx_seq_one_letter_code
_entity_poly.pdbx_strand_id
1 'polypeptide(L)'
;MMHARRGFLVAALGAALLAASPAWAGSYLDRAALLLDEARREGDMLQPRTNDKELVLIVKALTEARARAGRKMEVPAAVVRAHPHLLLVLENYERAADAAGEGNFKKFMEHLMVARDEERTFRAIVAELGYTLPDVGARRP
;
A
#
# COMPACT_ATOMS: atom_id res chain seq x y z
N MET A 1 -50.20 41.29 32.01
CA MET A 1 -49.61 41.24 30.67
C MET A 1 -48.26 40.54 30.79
N MET A 2 -48.20 39.26 30.47
CA MET A 2 -46.97 38.48 30.49
C MET A 2 -46.51 38.25 29.08
N HIS A 3 -45.38 38.83 28.72
CA HIS A 3 -44.71 38.54 27.46
C HIS A 3 -43.76 37.34 27.66
N ALA A 4 -44.19 36.18 27.17
CA ALA A 4 -43.33 35.03 27.09
C ALA A 4 -42.33 35.22 25.97
N ARG A 5 -41.05 35.43 26.29
CA ARG A 5 -39.96 35.34 25.37
C ARG A 5 -39.59 33.88 25.14
N ARG A 6 -40.00 33.33 24.02
CA ARG A 6 -39.52 32.02 23.56
C ARG A 6 -38.12 32.22 23.04
N GLY A 7 -37.16 31.75 23.85
CA GLY A 7 -35.76 31.62 23.40
C GLY A 7 -35.64 30.48 22.41
N PHE A 8 -35.31 30.78 21.18
CA PHE A 8 -34.86 29.78 20.20
C PHE A 8 -33.45 29.36 20.56
N LEU A 9 -33.32 28.16 21.11
CA LEU A 9 -32.05 27.44 21.18
C LEU A 9 -31.75 26.88 19.78
N VAL A 10 -30.92 27.58 19.04
CA VAL A 10 -30.32 27.04 17.83
C VAL A 10 -29.23 26.09 18.29
N ALA A 11 -29.53 24.80 18.30
CA ALA A 11 -28.54 23.77 18.42
C ALA A 11 -27.70 23.75 17.15
N ALA A 12 -26.55 24.39 17.19
CA ALA A 12 -25.54 24.22 16.16
C ALA A 12 -25.00 22.79 16.25
N LEU A 13 -25.54 21.88 15.44
CA LEU A 13 -24.88 20.60 15.16
C LEU A 13 -23.57 20.91 14.44
N GLY A 14 -22.50 21.03 15.20
CA GLY A 14 -21.17 21.01 14.66
C GLY A 14 -20.93 19.63 14.03
N ALA A 15 -21.01 19.56 12.72
CA ALA A 15 -20.48 18.42 12.00
C ALA A 15 -18.97 18.37 12.30
N ALA A 16 -18.58 17.56 13.25
CA ALA A 16 -17.19 17.19 13.41
C ALA A 16 -16.81 16.40 12.16
N LEU A 17 -16.25 17.10 11.18
CA LEU A 17 -15.47 16.49 10.14
C LEU A 17 -14.32 15.76 10.85
N LEU A 18 -14.49 14.45 11.01
CA LEU A 18 -13.40 13.56 11.36
C LEU A 18 -12.42 13.57 10.18
N ALA A 19 -11.65 14.65 10.07
CA ALA A 19 -10.45 14.65 9.27
C ALA A 19 -9.59 13.53 9.82
N ALA A 20 -9.30 12.50 9.00
CA ALA A 20 -8.36 11.45 9.37
C ALA A 20 -7.12 12.13 9.94
N SER A 21 -6.75 11.83 11.20
CA SER A 21 -5.63 12.51 11.84
C SER A 21 -4.38 12.28 10.98
N PRO A 22 -3.50 13.29 10.81
CA PRO A 22 -2.22 13.11 10.09
C PRO A 22 -1.41 11.91 10.61
N ALA A 23 -1.54 11.57 11.90
CA ALA A 23 -0.91 10.41 12.51
C ALA A 23 -1.41 9.07 11.94
N TRP A 24 -2.69 8.95 11.61
CA TRP A 24 -3.22 7.72 11.01
C TRP A 24 -2.74 7.55 9.56
N ALA A 25 -2.80 8.61 8.75
CA ALA A 25 -2.24 8.57 7.40
C ALA A 25 -0.75 8.22 7.43
N GLY A 26 0.02 8.77 8.38
CA GLY A 26 1.43 8.45 8.58
C GLY A 26 1.67 6.97 8.89
N SER A 27 0.87 6.36 9.76
CA SER A 27 0.96 4.93 10.10
C SER A 27 0.65 4.04 8.88
N TYR A 28 -0.34 4.40 8.06
CA TYR A 28 -0.62 3.71 6.80
C TYR A 28 0.57 3.81 5.84
N LEU A 29 1.11 5.02 5.65
CA LEU A 29 2.23 5.26 4.74
C LEU A 29 3.50 4.55 5.18
N ASP A 30 3.76 4.46 6.48
CA ASP A 30 4.88 3.69 7.03
C ASP A 30 4.76 2.20 6.66
N ARG A 31 3.59 1.62 6.83
CA ARG A 31 3.32 0.22 6.47
C ARG A 31 3.38 -0.01 4.97
N ALA A 32 2.79 0.89 4.18
CA ALA A 32 2.83 0.81 2.73
C ALA A 32 4.27 0.88 2.21
N ALA A 33 5.07 1.81 2.71
CA ALA A 33 6.47 1.95 2.34
C ALA A 33 7.27 0.68 2.67
N LEU A 34 7.04 0.08 3.83
CA LEU A 34 7.69 -1.15 4.24
C LEU A 34 7.30 -2.31 3.31
N LEU A 35 6.02 -2.50 3.03
CA LEU A 35 5.54 -3.55 2.13
C LEU A 35 6.13 -3.40 0.72
N LEU A 36 6.17 -2.18 0.18
CA LEU A 36 6.76 -1.89 -1.12
C LEU A 36 8.26 -2.19 -1.16
N ASP A 37 9.01 -1.76 -0.15
CA ASP A 37 10.46 -1.99 -0.08
C ASP A 37 10.79 -3.48 0.00
N GLU A 38 10.10 -4.21 0.86
CA GLU A 38 10.29 -5.64 1.02
C GLU A 38 9.92 -6.43 -0.25
N ALA A 39 8.77 -6.11 -0.85
CA ALA A 39 8.32 -6.77 -2.09
C ALA A 39 9.31 -6.51 -3.24
N ARG A 40 9.79 -5.28 -3.39
CA ARG A 40 10.80 -4.94 -4.40
C ARG A 40 12.09 -5.71 -4.20
N ARG A 41 12.59 -5.80 -2.98
CA ARG A 41 13.80 -6.57 -2.66
C ARG A 41 13.67 -8.03 -2.99
N GLU A 42 12.53 -8.61 -2.66
CA GLU A 42 12.23 -10.02 -2.96
C GLU A 42 12.20 -10.27 -4.47
N GLY A 43 11.58 -9.37 -5.24
CA GLY A 43 11.58 -9.43 -6.70
C GLY A 43 12.97 -9.27 -7.30
N ASP A 44 13.74 -8.31 -6.82
CA ASP A 44 15.11 -8.05 -7.29
C ASP A 44 16.05 -9.20 -6.95
N MET A 45 15.90 -9.81 -5.79
CA MET A 45 16.67 -10.99 -5.38
C MET A 45 16.33 -12.20 -6.24
N LEU A 46 15.08 -12.37 -6.61
CA LEU A 46 14.61 -13.50 -7.40
C LEU A 46 14.98 -13.38 -8.88
N GLN A 47 15.02 -12.17 -9.44
CA GLN A 47 15.22 -11.95 -10.87
C GLN A 47 16.43 -12.69 -11.47
N PRO A 48 17.65 -12.66 -10.87
CA PRO A 48 18.80 -13.40 -11.39
C PRO A 48 18.79 -14.89 -11.01
N ARG A 49 17.84 -15.35 -10.22
CA ARG A 49 17.82 -16.67 -9.60
C ARG A 49 16.49 -17.40 -9.76
N THR A 50 15.76 -17.17 -10.82
CA THR A 50 14.45 -17.80 -11.04
C THR A 50 14.52 -19.34 -11.18
N ASN A 51 15.71 -19.87 -11.42
CA ASN A 51 15.98 -21.33 -11.46
C ASN A 51 16.33 -21.93 -10.09
N ASP A 52 16.52 -21.12 -9.06
CA ASP A 52 16.73 -21.59 -7.68
C ASP A 52 15.38 -21.93 -7.05
N LYS A 53 15.06 -23.23 -7.00
CA LYS A 53 13.76 -23.71 -6.55
C LYS A 53 13.48 -23.39 -5.09
N GLU A 54 14.48 -23.46 -4.22
CA GLU A 54 14.31 -23.13 -2.80
C GLU A 54 14.02 -21.65 -2.61
N LEU A 55 14.78 -20.79 -3.29
CA LEU A 55 14.56 -19.35 -3.27
C LEU A 55 13.17 -18.98 -3.78
N VAL A 56 12.74 -19.59 -4.90
CA VAL A 56 11.40 -19.38 -5.45
C VAL A 56 10.31 -19.72 -4.44
N LEU A 57 10.43 -20.85 -3.75
CA LEU A 57 9.45 -21.25 -2.72
C LEU A 57 9.39 -20.27 -1.56
N ILE A 58 10.54 -19.77 -1.10
CA ILE A 58 10.61 -18.76 -0.04
C ILE A 58 9.96 -17.46 -0.50
N VAL A 59 10.31 -16.97 -1.68
CA VAL A 59 9.78 -15.73 -2.22
C VAL A 59 8.27 -15.83 -2.49
N LYS A 60 7.77 -16.97 -2.97
CA LYS A 60 6.32 -17.22 -3.11
C LYS A 60 5.60 -17.04 -1.78
N ALA A 61 6.10 -17.64 -0.71
CA ALA A 61 5.50 -17.53 0.61
C ALA A 61 5.52 -16.08 1.13
N LEU A 62 6.62 -15.38 0.92
CA LEU A 62 6.78 -13.99 1.34
C LEU A 62 5.85 -13.04 0.56
N THR A 63 5.81 -13.16 -0.75
CA THR A 63 4.96 -12.30 -1.60
C THR A 63 3.47 -12.55 -1.35
N GLU A 64 3.07 -13.79 -1.13
CA GLU A 64 1.71 -14.14 -0.72
C GLU A 64 1.35 -13.50 0.62
N ALA A 65 2.23 -13.57 1.61
CA ALA A 65 2.03 -12.94 2.91
C ALA A 65 1.92 -11.42 2.80
N ARG A 66 2.73 -10.78 1.94
CA ARG A 66 2.68 -9.33 1.69
C ARG A 66 1.35 -8.91 1.04
N ALA A 67 0.91 -9.62 0.02
CA ALA A 67 -0.37 -9.35 -0.63
C ALA A 67 -1.53 -9.50 0.34
N ARG A 68 -1.51 -10.53 1.18
CA ARG A 68 -2.50 -10.71 2.24
C ARG A 68 -2.49 -9.58 3.25
N ALA A 69 -1.31 -9.15 3.69
CA ALA A 69 -1.17 -8.03 4.61
C ALA A 69 -1.74 -6.73 4.00
N GLY A 70 -1.46 -6.47 2.72
CA GLY A 70 -2.01 -5.32 2.00
C GLY A 70 -3.54 -5.32 1.97
N ARG A 71 -4.15 -6.46 1.68
CA ARG A 71 -5.61 -6.61 1.64
C ARG A 71 -6.28 -6.41 3.00
N LYS A 72 -5.57 -6.65 4.10
CA LYS A 72 -6.07 -6.50 5.48
C LYS A 72 -5.80 -5.14 6.09
N MET A 73 -5.10 -4.25 5.39
CA MET A 73 -4.80 -2.92 5.91
C MET A 73 -6.06 -2.11 6.10
N GLU A 74 -6.16 -1.41 7.22
CA GLU A 74 -7.10 -0.31 7.38
C GLU A 74 -6.61 0.89 6.59
N VAL A 75 -7.50 1.45 5.75
CA VAL A 75 -7.14 2.51 4.82
C VAL A 75 -7.80 3.81 5.24
N PRO A 76 -7.02 4.83 5.66
CA PRO A 76 -7.58 6.15 5.93
C PRO A 76 -8.21 6.76 4.68
N ALA A 77 -9.33 7.47 4.85
CA ALA A 77 -10.03 8.11 3.75
C ALA A 77 -9.12 9.02 2.92
N ALA A 78 -8.16 9.68 3.57
CA ALA A 78 -7.22 10.59 2.92
C ALA A 78 -6.34 9.93 1.84
N VAL A 79 -6.09 8.63 1.92
CA VAL A 79 -5.20 7.87 1.02
C VAL A 79 -5.92 6.74 0.28
N VAL A 80 -7.25 6.66 0.39
CA VAL A 80 -8.05 5.57 -0.20
C VAL A 80 -7.88 5.47 -1.72
N ARG A 81 -7.65 6.59 -2.40
CA ARG A 81 -7.44 6.63 -3.85
C ARG A 81 -6.14 5.93 -4.28
N ALA A 82 -5.13 5.95 -3.44
CA ALA A 82 -3.85 5.31 -3.71
C ALA A 82 -3.86 3.80 -3.43
N HIS A 83 -4.65 3.34 -2.48
CA HIS A 83 -4.59 1.97 -1.97
C HIS A 83 -4.78 0.87 -3.02
N PRO A 84 -5.68 0.96 -4.01
CA PRO A 84 -5.79 -0.05 -5.06
C PRO A 84 -4.49 -0.31 -5.82
N HIS A 85 -3.68 0.73 -6.01
CA HIS A 85 -2.38 0.61 -6.68
C HIS A 85 -1.36 -0.11 -5.80
N LEU A 86 -1.38 0.11 -4.49
CA LEU A 86 -0.57 -0.69 -3.55
C LEU A 86 -0.92 -2.18 -3.66
N LEU A 87 -2.20 -2.52 -3.69
CA LEU A 87 -2.64 -3.90 -3.84
C LEU A 87 -2.16 -4.51 -5.16
N LEU A 88 -2.24 -3.76 -6.26
CA LEU A 88 -1.76 -4.21 -7.57
C LEU A 88 -0.25 -4.46 -7.57
N VAL A 89 0.53 -3.63 -6.88
CA VAL A 89 1.98 -3.88 -6.70
C VAL A 89 2.19 -5.24 -6.04
N LEU A 90 1.60 -5.44 -4.88
CA LEU A 90 1.82 -6.63 -4.06
C LEU A 90 1.33 -7.91 -4.77
N GLU A 91 0.16 -7.85 -5.40
CA GLU A 91 -0.40 -8.96 -6.17
C GLU A 91 0.44 -9.32 -7.39
N ASN A 92 1.03 -8.34 -8.07
CA ASN A 92 1.88 -8.61 -9.21
C ASN A 92 3.24 -9.19 -8.81
N TYR A 93 3.80 -8.83 -7.67
CA TYR A 93 4.97 -9.54 -7.12
C TYR A 93 4.62 -11.00 -6.77
N GLU A 94 3.45 -11.25 -6.20
CA GLU A 94 2.96 -12.62 -5.93
C GLU A 94 2.84 -13.43 -7.24
N ARG A 95 2.22 -12.86 -8.26
CA ARG A 95 2.08 -13.51 -9.59
C ARG A 95 3.43 -13.72 -10.28
N ALA A 96 4.36 -12.80 -10.11
CA ALA A 96 5.73 -12.97 -10.61
C ALA A 96 6.41 -14.18 -9.95
N ALA A 97 6.32 -14.30 -8.64
CA ALA A 97 6.87 -15.44 -7.92
C ALA A 97 6.22 -16.76 -8.35
N ASP A 98 4.90 -16.77 -8.56
CA ASP A 98 4.17 -17.95 -9.07
C ASP A 98 4.68 -18.34 -10.47
N ALA A 99 4.87 -17.36 -11.36
CA ALA A 99 5.40 -17.59 -12.70
C ALA A 99 6.83 -18.16 -12.67
N ALA A 100 7.67 -17.68 -11.76
CA ALA A 100 9.00 -18.25 -11.53
C ALA A 100 8.90 -19.72 -11.09
N GLY A 101 7.95 -20.05 -10.21
CA GLY A 101 7.69 -21.41 -9.77
C GLY A 101 7.21 -22.34 -10.90
N GLU A 102 6.53 -21.79 -11.89
CA GLU A 102 6.12 -22.50 -13.11
C GLU A 102 7.26 -22.61 -14.15
N GLY A 103 8.41 -22.02 -13.93
CA GLY A 103 9.51 -21.94 -14.88
C GLY A 103 9.23 -20.99 -16.05
N ASN A 104 8.26 -20.09 -15.93
CA ASN A 104 7.88 -19.13 -16.95
C ASN A 104 8.54 -17.76 -16.72
N PHE A 105 9.77 -17.62 -17.19
CA PHE A 105 10.55 -16.39 -17.02
C PHE A 105 9.92 -15.17 -17.71
N LYS A 106 9.34 -15.35 -18.87
CA LYS A 106 8.67 -14.27 -19.60
C LYS A 106 7.53 -13.69 -18.77
N LYS A 107 6.67 -14.55 -18.25
CA LYS A 107 5.53 -14.16 -17.41
C LYS A 107 5.99 -13.55 -16.09
N PHE A 108 7.06 -14.08 -15.49
CA PHE A 108 7.71 -13.48 -14.34
C PHE A 108 8.10 -12.02 -14.61
N MET A 109 8.79 -11.75 -15.71
CA MET A 109 9.20 -10.40 -16.06
C MET A 109 8.02 -9.47 -16.35
N GLU A 110 6.99 -9.97 -17.02
CA GLU A 110 5.77 -9.19 -17.30
C GLU A 110 5.12 -8.71 -15.99
N HIS A 111 4.92 -9.59 -15.03
CA HIS A 111 4.36 -9.22 -13.72
C HIS A 111 5.28 -8.31 -12.91
N LEU A 112 6.57 -8.54 -12.96
CA LEU A 112 7.55 -7.69 -12.31
C LEU A 112 7.49 -6.24 -12.84
N MET A 113 7.35 -6.08 -14.15
CA MET A 113 7.22 -4.76 -14.78
C MET A 113 5.92 -4.07 -14.40
N VAL A 114 4.81 -4.80 -14.37
CA VAL A 114 3.51 -4.25 -13.92
C VAL A 114 3.61 -3.80 -12.47
N ALA A 115 4.23 -4.58 -11.60
CA ALA A 115 4.42 -4.20 -10.20
C ALA A 115 5.20 -2.88 -10.08
N ARG A 116 6.27 -2.73 -10.84
CA ARG A 116 7.07 -1.49 -10.85
C ARG A 116 6.30 -0.28 -11.38
N ASP A 117 5.49 -0.48 -12.41
CA ASP A 117 4.63 0.58 -12.96
C ASP A 117 3.56 1.01 -11.95
N GLU A 118 2.91 0.07 -11.30
CA GLU A 118 1.93 0.34 -10.25
C GLU A 118 2.55 1.02 -9.03
N GLU A 119 3.78 0.67 -8.67
CA GLU A 119 4.50 1.38 -7.60
C GLU A 119 4.71 2.86 -7.95
N ARG A 120 5.10 3.17 -9.19
CA ARG A 120 5.22 4.55 -9.65
C ARG A 120 3.89 5.29 -9.57
N THR A 121 2.80 4.65 -9.97
CA THR A 121 1.46 5.21 -9.89
C THR A 121 1.04 5.45 -8.44
N PHE A 122 1.27 4.50 -7.55
CA PHE A 122 1.00 4.66 -6.12
C PHE A 122 1.74 5.86 -5.54
N ARG A 123 3.03 5.98 -5.81
CA ARG A 123 3.87 7.10 -5.34
C ARG A 123 3.40 8.43 -5.89
N ALA A 124 3.01 8.49 -7.16
CA ALA A 124 2.50 9.70 -7.79
C ALA A 124 1.18 10.16 -7.15
N ILE A 125 0.25 9.26 -6.89
CA ILE A 125 -1.03 9.58 -6.24
C ILE A 125 -0.80 10.06 -4.80
N VAL A 126 0.06 9.39 -4.05
CA VAL A 126 0.42 9.81 -2.68
C VAL A 126 0.97 11.23 -2.68
N ALA A 127 1.84 11.56 -3.64
CA ALA A 127 2.39 12.91 -3.79
C ALA A 127 1.31 13.94 -4.16
N GLU A 128 0.39 13.61 -5.08
CA GLU A 128 -0.75 14.47 -5.43
C GLU A 128 -1.65 14.75 -4.24
N LEU A 129 -1.80 13.78 -3.34
CA LEU A 129 -2.57 13.93 -2.11
C LEU A 129 -1.85 14.75 -1.04
N GLY A 130 -0.62 15.19 -1.29
CA GLY A 130 0.19 16.02 -0.39
C GLY A 130 0.99 15.25 0.65
N TYR A 131 1.14 13.95 0.50
CA TYR A 131 1.90 13.12 1.42
C TYR A 131 3.25 12.70 0.84
N THR A 132 4.17 12.36 1.72
CA THR A 132 5.48 11.81 1.37
C THR A 132 5.63 10.42 1.97
N LEU A 133 6.00 9.44 1.14
CA LEU A 133 6.34 8.11 1.63
C LEU A 133 7.67 8.15 2.39
N PRO A 134 7.75 7.52 3.56
CA PRO A 134 9.01 7.42 4.29
C PRO A 134 10.02 6.58 3.52
N ASP A 135 11.30 6.96 3.60
CA ASP A 135 12.40 6.19 3.06
C ASP A 135 12.83 5.11 4.07
N VAL A 136 12.35 3.89 3.84
CA VAL A 136 12.65 2.74 4.70
C VAL A 136 14.09 2.27 4.50
N GLY A 137 14.66 2.45 3.30
CA GLY A 137 16.04 2.06 2.99
C GLY A 137 17.09 2.83 3.79
N ALA A 138 16.85 4.12 4.06
CA ALA A 138 17.75 4.98 4.81
C ALA A 138 17.84 4.64 6.32
N ARG A 139 16.90 3.86 6.86
CA ARG A 139 16.82 3.50 8.28
C ARG A 139 17.52 2.17 8.62
N ARG A 140 18.15 1.54 7.65
CA ARG A 140 18.87 0.27 7.91
C ARG A 140 20.32 0.55 8.28
N PRO A 141 20.80 -0.03 9.40
CA PRO A 141 22.19 0.05 9.79
C PRO A 141 23.11 -0.69 8.79
#